data_a9d59ce4f6a3cd2b08b0073a36749781
#
_entry.id   a9d59ce4f6a3cd2b08b0073a36749781
#
_cell.length_a   1.000
_cell.length_b   1.000
_cell.length_c   1.000
_cell.angle_alpha   90.00
_cell.angle_beta   90.00
_cell.angle_gamma   90.00
#
_symmetry.space_group_name_H-M   'P 1'
#
loop_
_entity.id
_entity.type
_entity.pdbx_description
1 polymer ?
#
loop_
_entity_poly.entity_id
_entity_poly.type
_entity_poly.pdbx_seq_one_letter_code
_entity_poly.pdbx_strand_id
1 'polypeptide(L)'
;MKEYAFGIDLGGTTAKIGLFTTAGALLEKWEVPTDTSNAGEHILENLAAAIMGKMQEKAIPAEQVEGVGIGVPGPVLDSSVVPIVCANLGGWGQRNVAAQLSGLLDGLKVLVGNDANVAALGEIWMGAAKGCRSAVMVTLGTGVGGGVIVNGKVIDGSHGAGGEIGHITVNRHETATCGCGKHGCLEQYSSATGVVRCMKKLLDENSDTPCTLRGIDFAAKDVFDAARSGDALAAREVDEMTDTLGMALASIAATTDPEMFMIGGGVSRAGDVLFTPLREHFKTYAFKSCRETPIVAATLGNDAGIYGSVRLIVGE
;
A
#
# COMPACT_ATOMS: atom_id res chain seq x y z
N MET A 1 -26.53 13.42 -13.76
CA MET A 1 -25.14 13.02 -13.49
C MET A 1 -25.13 12.49 -12.07
N LYS A 2 -24.55 11.34 -11.84
CA LYS A 2 -24.45 10.79 -10.49
C LYS A 2 -23.50 11.66 -9.67
N GLU A 3 -23.84 11.90 -8.42
CA GLU A 3 -23.20 12.93 -7.59
C GLU A 3 -22.27 12.30 -6.54
N TYR A 4 -22.59 11.09 -6.07
CA TYR A 4 -21.93 10.43 -4.96
C TYR A 4 -21.23 9.15 -5.38
N ALA A 5 -20.18 8.78 -4.65
CA ALA A 5 -19.52 7.50 -4.71
C ALA A 5 -19.02 7.09 -3.32
N PHE A 6 -18.95 5.78 -3.06
CA PHE A 6 -18.38 5.24 -1.85
C PHE A 6 -17.04 4.57 -2.13
N GLY A 7 -16.08 4.78 -1.23
CA GLY A 7 -14.80 4.11 -1.25
C GLY A 7 -14.58 3.32 0.02
N ILE A 8 -14.16 2.08 -0.10
CA ILE A 8 -13.87 1.18 1.02
C ILE A 8 -12.38 0.79 0.98
N ASP A 9 -11.74 0.82 2.13
CA ASP A 9 -10.41 0.26 2.37
C ASP A 9 -10.57 -0.85 3.42
N LEU A 10 -10.50 -2.10 2.97
CA LEU A 10 -10.77 -3.28 3.81
C LEU A 10 -9.48 -3.75 4.49
N GLY A 11 -9.31 -3.38 5.75
CA GLY A 11 -8.24 -3.89 6.60
C GLY A 11 -8.64 -5.12 7.43
N GLY A 12 -7.66 -5.79 8.02
CA GLY A 12 -7.89 -7.00 8.82
C GLY A 12 -8.58 -6.78 10.17
N THR A 13 -8.61 -5.54 10.67
CA THR A 13 -9.25 -5.18 11.96
C THR A 13 -10.45 -4.26 11.76
N THR A 14 -10.32 -3.31 10.86
CA THR A 14 -11.34 -2.32 10.52
C THR A 14 -11.38 -2.11 9.02
N ALA A 15 -12.58 -1.91 8.48
CA ALA A 15 -12.79 -1.38 7.14
C ALA A 15 -13.10 0.12 7.25
N LYS A 16 -12.34 0.94 6.54
CA LYS A 16 -12.60 2.36 6.43
C LYS A 16 -13.51 2.63 5.24
N ILE A 17 -14.55 3.43 5.43
CA ILE A 17 -15.49 3.79 4.38
C ILE A 17 -15.52 5.31 4.25
N GLY A 18 -15.53 5.80 3.02
CA GLY A 18 -15.69 7.21 2.70
C GLY A 18 -16.88 7.44 1.76
N LEU A 19 -17.66 8.47 2.05
CA LEU A 19 -18.64 9.05 1.13
C LEU A 19 -18.00 10.25 0.45
N PHE A 20 -18.05 10.27 -0.87
CA PHE A 20 -17.42 11.29 -1.70
C PHE A 20 -18.40 11.86 -2.73
N THR A 21 -18.12 13.06 -3.19
CA THR A 21 -18.64 13.48 -4.50
C THR A 21 -17.85 12.76 -5.61
N THR A 22 -18.44 12.61 -6.79
CA THR A 22 -17.73 12.06 -7.96
C THR A 22 -16.56 12.95 -8.44
N ALA A 23 -16.48 14.19 -7.98
CA ALA A 23 -15.35 15.09 -8.20
C ALA A 23 -14.18 14.89 -7.20
N GLY A 24 -14.32 14.01 -6.20
CA GLY A 24 -13.27 13.66 -5.25
C GLY A 24 -13.29 14.42 -3.93
N ALA A 25 -14.33 15.21 -3.65
CA ALA A 25 -14.48 15.82 -2.34
C ALA A 25 -14.96 14.77 -1.32
N LEU A 26 -14.18 14.54 -0.26
CA LEU A 26 -14.58 13.68 0.87
C LEU A 26 -15.64 14.42 1.69
N LEU A 27 -16.85 13.87 1.76
CA LEU A 27 -17.98 14.44 2.52
C LEU A 27 -18.00 13.89 3.95
N GLU A 28 -17.77 12.59 4.11
CA GLU A 28 -17.75 11.94 5.40
C GLU A 28 -16.92 10.66 5.33
N LYS A 29 -16.27 10.27 6.45
CA LYS A 29 -15.61 8.98 6.59
C LYS A 29 -15.90 8.37 7.95
N TRP A 30 -15.97 7.04 7.99
CA TRP A 30 -16.18 6.25 9.20
C TRP A 30 -15.50 4.89 9.10
N GLU A 31 -15.46 4.18 10.19
CA GLU A 31 -14.88 2.84 10.26
C GLU A 31 -15.92 1.82 10.75
N VAL A 32 -15.82 0.61 10.21
CA VAL A 32 -16.62 -0.55 10.60
C VAL A 32 -15.65 -1.64 11.02
N PRO A 33 -15.88 -2.34 12.17
CA PRO A 33 -15.07 -3.49 12.53
C PRO A 33 -15.11 -4.56 11.43
N THR A 34 -13.96 -5.13 11.09
CA THR A 34 -13.87 -6.26 10.17
C THR A 34 -14.11 -7.53 10.97
N ASP A 35 -15.26 -8.17 10.76
CA ASP A 35 -15.58 -9.45 11.40
C ASP A 35 -14.87 -10.59 10.66
N THR A 36 -13.72 -11.00 11.20
CA THR A 36 -12.93 -12.10 10.65
C THR A 36 -13.36 -13.49 11.17
N SER A 37 -14.38 -13.56 12.02
CA SER A 37 -14.96 -14.83 12.47
C SER A 37 -15.56 -15.61 11.30
N ASN A 38 -15.68 -16.94 11.45
CA ASN A 38 -16.27 -17.81 10.42
C ASN A 38 -15.71 -17.57 9.01
N ALA A 39 -14.39 -17.43 8.87
CA ALA A 39 -13.73 -17.13 7.61
C ALA A 39 -14.22 -15.80 6.95
N GLY A 40 -14.59 -14.82 7.75
CA GLY A 40 -15.02 -13.50 7.29
C GLY A 40 -16.37 -13.51 6.55
N GLU A 41 -17.23 -14.46 6.86
CA GLU A 41 -18.54 -14.66 6.17
C GLU A 41 -19.38 -13.37 6.15
N HIS A 42 -19.36 -12.59 7.25
CA HIS A 42 -20.20 -11.41 7.41
C HIS A 42 -19.54 -10.09 6.96
N ILE A 43 -18.31 -10.10 6.45
CA ILE A 43 -17.60 -8.87 6.05
C ILE A 43 -18.43 -8.06 5.06
N LEU A 44 -18.89 -8.66 3.96
CA LEU A 44 -19.61 -7.93 2.91
C LEU A 44 -20.98 -7.47 3.35
N GLU A 45 -21.68 -8.25 4.17
CA GLU A 45 -22.98 -7.90 4.77
C GLU A 45 -22.85 -6.66 5.67
N ASN A 46 -21.84 -6.63 6.54
CA ASN A 46 -21.59 -5.50 7.43
C ASN A 46 -21.22 -4.22 6.64
N LEU A 47 -20.42 -4.34 5.57
CA LEU A 47 -20.10 -3.23 4.69
C LEU A 47 -21.33 -2.71 3.95
N ALA A 48 -22.16 -3.60 3.41
CA ALA A 48 -23.38 -3.22 2.73
C ALA A 48 -24.37 -2.51 3.69
N ALA A 49 -24.57 -3.06 4.88
CA ALA A 49 -25.42 -2.45 5.89
C ALA A 49 -24.96 -1.06 6.28
N ALA A 50 -23.64 -0.85 6.44
CA ALA A 50 -23.07 0.46 6.76
C ALA A 50 -23.29 1.49 5.63
N ILE A 51 -23.15 1.09 4.36
CA ILE A 51 -23.41 1.96 3.20
C ILE A 51 -24.89 2.28 3.08
N MET A 52 -25.77 1.27 3.11
CA MET A 52 -27.21 1.47 3.01
C MET A 52 -27.73 2.35 4.15
N GLY A 53 -27.27 2.12 5.38
CA GLY A 53 -27.59 2.98 6.53
C GLY A 53 -27.16 4.43 6.33
N LYS A 54 -25.98 4.67 5.75
CA LYS A 54 -25.50 6.01 5.45
C LYS A 54 -26.30 6.69 4.33
N MET A 55 -26.66 5.94 3.28
CA MET A 55 -27.56 6.45 2.23
C MET A 55 -28.90 6.86 2.78
N GLN A 56 -29.48 6.05 3.70
CA GLN A 56 -30.73 6.38 4.36
C GLN A 56 -30.61 7.63 5.27
N GLU A 57 -29.57 7.69 6.09
CA GLU A 57 -29.28 8.82 6.99
C GLU A 57 -29.19 10.14 6.24
N LYS A 58 -28.52 10.13 5.07
CA LYS A 58 -28.29 11.33 4.24
C LYS A 58 -29.37 11.56 3.20
N ALA A 59 -30.41 10.72 3.13
CA ALA A 59 -31.42 10.73 2.10
C ALA A 59 -30.86 10.72 0.66
N ILE A 60 -29.79 9.93 0.43
CA ILE A 60 -29.14 9.77 -0.88
C ILE A 60 -29.84 8.66 -1.64
N PRO A 61 -30.53 8.94 -2.76
CA PRO A 61 -31.16 7.90 -3.57
C PRO A 61 -30.10 7.15 -4.41
N ALA A 62 -30.35 5.86 -4.67
CA ALA A 62 -29.41 4.99 -5.39
C ALA A 62 -29.05 5.52 -6.79
N GLU A 63 -29.97 6.20 -7.45
CA GLU A 63 -29.79 6.79 -8.77
C GLU A 63 -28.72 7.89 -8.79
N GLN A 64 -28.44 8.51 -7.66
CA GLN A 64 -27.39 9.53 -7.49
C GLN A 64 -26.02 8.93 -7.14
N VAL A 65 -25.94 7.62 -6.83
CA VAL A 65 -24.70 6.95 -6.49
C VAL A 65 -24.05 6.35 -7.74
N GLU A 66 -22.81 6.74 -8.05
CA GLU A 66 -22.04 6.17 -9.18
C GLU A 66 -21.72 4.70 -8.93
N GLY A 67 -21.38 4.37 -7.68
CA GLY A 67 -21.09 3.03 -7.23
C GLY A 67 -20.20 3.00 -6.00
N VAL A 68 -19.68 1.81 -5.73
CA VAL A 68 -18.82 1.51 -4.59
C VAL A 68 -17.50 0.93 -5.11
N GLY A 69 -16.39 1.57 -4.81
CA GLY A 69 -15.06 0.99 -4.98
C GLY A 69 -14.60 0.36 -3.66
N ILE A 70 -13.88 -0.75 -3.74
CA ILE A 70 -13.32 -1.41 -2.56
C ILE A 70 -11.88 -1.86 -2.81
N GLY A 71 -10.97 -1.44 -1.94
CA GLY A 71 -9.61 -1.96 -1.82
C GLY A 71 -9.59 -3.15 -0.87
N VAL A 72 -8.99 -4.25 -1.30
CA VAL A 72 -8.90 -5.49 -0.53
C VAL A 72 -7.45 -5.99 -0.50
N PRO A 73 -7.02 -6.70 0.56
CA PRO A 73 -5.71 -7.32 0.57
C PRO A 73 -5.62 -8.47 -0.44
N GLY A 74 -4.44 -8.60 -1.07
CA GLY A 74 -4.12 -9.66 -2.02
C GLY A 74 -4.52 -9.37 -3.46
N PRO A 75 -4.24 -10.30 -4.38
CA PRO A 75 -4.49 -10.13 -5.81
C PRO A 75 -5.98 -10.01 -6.12
N VAL A 76 -6.30 -9.22 -7.14
CA VAL A 76 -7.65 -9.05 -7.67
C VAL A 76 -7.63 -9.28 -9.17
N LEU A 77 -8.60 -10.02 -9.68
CA LEU A 77 -8.79 -10.29 -11.11
C LEU A 77 -10.03 -9.57 -11.63
N ASP A 78 -9.90 -8.93 -12.79
CA ASP A 78 -10.97 -8.26 -13.54
C ASP A 78 -11.78 -7.27 -12.65
N SER A 79 -11.12 -6.60 -11.72
CA SER A 79 -11.75 -5.68 -10.75
C SER A 79 -12.98 -6.27 -10.03
N SER A 80 -12.99 -7.56 -9.79
CA SER A 80 -14.17 -8.28 -9.26
C SER A 80 -13.83 -9.40 -8.30
N VAL A 81 -12.84 -10.25 -8.63
CA VAL A 81 -12.61 -11.54 -7.96
C VAL A 81 -11.32 -11.47 -7.14
N VAL A 82 -11.40 -11.90 -5.88
CA VAL A 82 -10.26 -12.24 -5.04
C VAL A 82 -10.00 -13.74 -5.16
N PRO A 83 -8.94 -14.15 -5.89
CA PRO A 83 -8.75 -15.56 -6.25
C PRO A 83 -8.10 -16.40 -5.16
N ILE A 84 -7.54 -15.77 -4.13
CA ILE A 84 -6.82 -16.43 -3.03
C ILE A 84 -7.54 -16.28 -1.69
N VAL A 85 -7.08 -17.03 -0.71
CA VAL A 85 -7.49 -16.89 0.69
C VAL A 85 -6.62 -15.85 1.38
N CYS A 86 -7.27 -14.84 2.00
CA CYS A 86 -6.60 -13.78 2.74
C CYS A 86 -6.50 -14.15 4.22
N ALA A 87 -5.31 -14.55 4.66
CA ALA A 87 -5.09 -14.99 6.05
C ALA A 87 -5.41 -13.89 7.08
N ASN A 88 -5.12 -12.64 6.79
CA ASN A 88 -5.41 -11.47 7.63
C ASN A 88 -6.89 -11.11 7.73
N LEU A 89 -7.74 -11.75 6.92
CA LEU A 89 -9.20 -11.64 6.96
C LEU A 89 -9.87 -12.94 7.45
N GLY A 90 -9.19 -13.70 8.29
CA GLY A 90 -9.74 -14.94 8.87
C GLY A 90 -9.92 -16.09 7.88
N GLY A 91 -9.29 -16.01 6.72
CA GLY A 91 -9.49 -17.02 5.66
C GLY A 91 -10.48 -16.60 4.57
N TRP A 92 -10.97 -15.36 4.61
CA TRP A 92 -11.83 -14.78 3.57
C TRP A 92 -11.11 -14.70 2.21
N GLY A 93 -11.86 -14.92 1.15
CA GLY A 93 -11.35 -14.88 -0.22
C GLY A 93 -12.00 -15.93 -1.12
N GLN A 94 -11.38 -16.22 -2.26
CA GLN A 94 -11.86 -17.15 -3.29
C GLN A 94 -13.32 -16.88 -3.69
N ARG A 95 -13.65 -15.60 -3.92
CA ARG A 95 -15.03 -15.16 -4.20
C ARG A 95 -15.09 -13.98 -5.17
N ASN A 96 -16.23 -13.87 -5.86
CA ASN A 96 -16.53 -12.68 -6.64
C ASN A 96 -17.10 -11.59 -5.71
N VAL A 97 -16.23 -10.73 -5.21
CA VAL A 97 -16.55 -9.65 -4.25
C VAL A 97 -17.48 -8.63 -4.89
N ALA A 98 -17.21 -8.25 -6.15
CA ALA A 98 -18.03 -7.27 -6.85
C ALA A 98 -19.47 -7.72 -6.98
N ALA A 99 -19.70 -8.95 -7.45
CA ALA A 99 -21.05 -9.48 -7.63
C ALA A 99 -21.79 -9.65 -6.28
N GLN A 100 -21.10 -10.16 -5.25
CA GLN A 100 -21.71 -10.37 -3.94
C GLN A 100 -22.09 -9.04 -3.28
N LEU A 101 -21.17 -8.07 -3.25
CA LEU A 101 -21.45 -6.76 -2.64
C LEU A 101 -22.50 -5.98 -3.45
N SER A 102 -22.46 -6.03 -4.78
CA SER A 102 -23.49 -5.43 -5.64
C SER A 102 -24.88 -6.00 -5.35
N GLY A 103 -24.99 -7.32 -5.17
CA GLY A 103 -26.25 -7.98 -4.80
C GLY A 103 -26.81 -7.52 -3.45
N LEU A 104 -25.93 -7.23 -2.48
CA LEU A 104 -26.31 -6.71 -1.16
C LEU A 104 -26.65 -5.21 -1.18
N LEU A 105 -26.27 -4.49 -2.25
CA LEU A 105 -26.48 -3.06 -2.45
C LEU A 105 -27.50 -2.74 -3.55
N ASP A 106 -28.50 -3.60 -3.71
CA ASP A 106 -29.60 -3.42 -4.67
C ASP A 106 -29.12 -3.17 -6.11
N GLY A 107 -28.00 -3.79 -6.51
CA GLY A 107 -27.45 -3.71 -7.85
C GLY A 107 -26.56 -2.49 -8.12
N LEU A 108 -26.14 -1.73 -7.11
CA LEU A 108 -25.14 -0.68 -7.29
C LEU A 108 -23.86 -1.27 -7.92
N LYS A 109 -23.26 -0.53 -8.84
CA LYS A 109 -21.97 -0.89 -9.46
C LYS A 109 -20.90 -1.04 -8.37
N VAL A 110 -20.17 -2.15 -8.37
CA VAL A 110 -19.04 -2.39 -7.47
C VAL A 110 -17.80 -2.73 -8.29
N LEU A 111 -16.67 -2.09 -7.97
CA LEU A 111 -15.35 -2.45 -8.49
C LEU A 111 -14.40 -2.72 -7.33
N VAL A 112 -13.53 -3.70 -7.54
CA VAL A 112 -12.59 -4.21 -6.53
C VAL A 112 -11.17 -3.96 -7.02
N GLY A 113 -10.28 -3.51 -6.14
CA GLY A 113 -8.85 -3.39 -6.43
C GLY A 113 -8.01 -3.93 -5.28
N ASN A 114 -6.76 -4.28 -5.57
CA ASN A 114 -5.80 -4.55 -4.49
C ASN A 114 -5.57 -3.26 -3.66
N ASP A 115 -5.38 -3.39 -2.35
CA ASP A 115 -5.23 -2.28 -1.40
C ASP A 115 -4.09 -1.30 -1.75
N ALA A 116 -2.91 -1.81 -2.12
CA ALA A 116 -1.79 -0.97 -2.53
C ALA A 116 -2.03 -0.30 -3.89
N ASN A 117 -2.68 -1.00 -4.82
CA ASN A 117 -3.05 -0.46 -6.12
C ASN A 117 -4.06 0.69 -5.99
N VAL A 118 -5.09 0.53 -5.17
CA VAL A 118 -6.06 1.61 -4.96
C VAL A 118 -5.44 2.77 -4.19
N ALA A 119 -4.53 2.52 -3.25
CA ALA A 119 -3.79 3.59 -2.59
C ALA A 119 -2.97 4.42 -3.59
N ALA A 120 -2.32 3.77 -4.56
CA ALA A 120 -1.61 4.46 -5.64
C ALA A 120 -2.55 5.31 -6.52
N LEU A 121 -3.75 4.79 -6.85
CA LEU A 121 -4.78 5.55 -7.56
C LEU A 121 -5.23 6.79 -6.77
N GLY A 122 -5.36 6.67 -5.45
CA GLY A 122 -5.71 7.79 -4.59
C GLY A 122 -4.67 8.90 -4.66
N GLU A 123 -3.40 8.56 -4.54
CA GLU A 123 -2.27 9.51 -4.57
C GLU A 123 -2.11 10.18 -5.95
N ILE A 124 -2.39 9.49 -7.05
CA ILE A 124 -2.42 10.09 -8.39
C ILE A 124 -3.63 11.02 -8.56
N TRP A 125 -4.77 10.67 -7.98
CA TRP A 125 -5.98 11.47 -8.14
C TRP A 125 -5.97 12.73 -7.30
N MET A 126 -5.70 12.61 -5.99
CA MET A 126 -5.88 13.69 -5.02
C MET A 126 -4.67 13.90 -4.09
N GLY A 127 -3.60 13.14 -4.28
CA GLY A 127 -2.43 13.16 -3.41
C GLY A 127 -1.15 13.68 -4.06
N ALA A 128 -0.01 13.12 -3.65
CA ALA A 128 1.33 13.59 -4.00
C ALA A 128 1.64 13.55 -5.50
N ALA A 129 1.05 12.61 -6.26
CA ALA A 129 1.26 12.46 -7.70
C ALA A 129 0.10 13.05 -8.54
N LYS A 130 -0.66 13.99 -7.98
CA LYS A 130 -1.75 14.64 -8.71
C LYS A 130 -1.24 15.31 -9.98
N GLY A 131 -1.82 14.90 -11.11
CA GLY A 131 -1.44 15.36 -12.44
C GLY A 131 -0.46 14.44 -13.19
N CYS A 132 0.16 13.45 -12.54
CA CYS A 132 0.93 12.41 -13.19
C CYS A 132 0.00 11.40 -13.87
N ARG A 133 0.47 10.81 -14.97
CA ARG A 133 -0.19 9.69 -15.64
C ARG A 133 0.48 8.35 -15.35
N SER A 134 1.75 8.39 -14.99
CA SER A 134 2.54 7.20 -14.66
C SER A 134 3.29 7.44 -13.35
N ALA A 135 3.00 6.63 -12.34
CA ALA A 135 3.66 6.74 -11.04
C ALA A 135 3.69 5.39 -10.34
N VAL A 136 4.63 5.23 -9.43
CA VAL A 136 4.75 4.03 -8.61
C VAL A 136 4.63 4.40 -7.15
N MET A 137 3.70 3.78 -6.44
CA MET A 137 3.59 3.87 -4.99
C MET A 137 4.26 2.68 -4.34
N VAL A 138 5.01 2.96 -3.28
CA VAL A 138 5.64 1.95 -2.42
C VAL A 138 5.19 2.20 -1.00
N THR A 139 4.55 1.24 -0.37
CA THR A 139 4.13 1.32 1.02
C THR A 139 5.10 0.54 1.90
N LEU A 140 5.79 1.25 2.80
CA LEU A 140 6.74 0.68 3.77
C LEU A 140 6.06 0.57 5.14
N GLY A 141 5.36 -0.54 5.34
CA GLY A 141 4.64 -0.90 6.56
C GLY A 141 5.24 -2.14 7.21
N THR A 142 4.40 -3.02 7.79
CA THR A 142 4.81 -4.36 8.28
C THR A 142 5.45 -5.16 7.16
N GLY A 143 4.91 -5.06 5.94
CA GLY A 143 5.49 -5.55 4.70
C GLY A 143 5.86 -4.41 3.75
N VAL A 144 6.14 -4.75 2.49
CA VAL A 144 6.31 -3.81 1.38
C VAL A 144 5.23 -4.07 0.34
N GLY A 145 4.29 -3.13 0.24
CA GLY A 145 3.30 -3.14 -0.85
C GLY A 145 3.69 -2.21 -1.99
N GLY A 146 3.08 -2.39 -3.15
CA GLY A 146 3.29 -1.53 -4.29
C GLY A 146 2.07 -1.39 -5.17
N GLY A 147 1.95 -0.22 -5.80
CA GLY A 147 0.98 0.04 -6.84
C GLY A 147 1.66 0.72 -8.03
N VAL A 148 1.52 0.13 -9.19
CA VAL A 148 2.14 0.61 -10.43
C VAL A 148 1.04 1.13 -11.36
N ILE A 149 1.15 2.40 -11.73
CA ILE A 149 0.22 3.05 -12.65
C ILE A 149 1.00 3.52 -13.88
N VAL A 150 0.55 3.11 -15.04
CA VAL A 150 1.13 3.48 -16.34
C VAL A 150 0.03 4.02 -17.23
N ASN A 151 0.21 5.25 -17.74
CA ASN A 151 -0.76 5.94 -18.59
C ASN A 151 -2.17 6.00 -17.98
N GLY A 152 -2.27 6.28 -16.68
CA GLY A 152 -3.52 6.40 -15.93
C GLY A 152 -4.15 5.06 -15.51
N LYS A 153 -3.57 3.93 -15.88
CA LYS A 153 -4.11 2.59 -15.60
C LYS A 153 -3.24 1.84 -14.60
N VAL A 154 -3.89 1.18 -13.66
CA VAL A 154 -3.24 0.23 -12.75
C VAL A 154 -2.72 -0.96 -13.55
N ILE A 155 -1.52 -1.40 -13.22
CA ILE A 155 -0.94 -2.64 -13.74
C ILE A 155 -1.30 -3.77 -12.78
N ASP A 156 -2.46 -4.40 -12.96
CA ASP A 156 -2.88 -5.56 -12.17
C ASP A 156 -2.15 -6.85 -12.62
N GLY A 157 -1.79 -6.93 -13.89
CA GLY A 157 -1.18 -8.13 -14.49
C GLY A 157 -2.17 -9.27 -14.72
N SER A 158 -1.73 -10.27 -15.50
CA SER A 158 -2.57 -11.40 -15.91
C SER A 158 -2.98 -12.34 -14.76
N HIS A 159 -2.34 -12.23 -13.61
CA HIS A 159 -2.59 -13.08 -12.45
C HIS A 159 -2.94 -12.25 -11.19
N GLY A 160 -3.22 -10.96 -11.36
CA GLY A 160 -3.45 -10.04 -10.25
C GLY A 160 -2.19 -9.73 -9.41
N ALA A 161 -1.00 -10.05 -9.90
CA ALA A 161 0.27 -9.89 -9.18
C ALA A 161 1.09 -8.66 -9.65
N GLY A 162 0.49 -7.80 -10.47
CA GLY A 162 1.10 -6.54 -10.83
C GLY A 162 1.24 -5.64 -9.60
N GLY A 163 2.42 -5.04 -9.42
CA GLY A 163 2.67 -4.22 -8.24
C GLY A 163 3.19 -4.96 -7.01
N GLU A 164 3.37 -6.28 -7.04
CA GLU A 164 3.97 -7.07 -5.94
C GLU A 164 5.49 -6.81 -5.81
N ILE A 165 5.87 -5.52 -5.73
CA ILE A 165 7.25 -5.04 -5.74
C ILE A 165 8.03 -5.45 -4.48
N GLY A 166 7.35 -5.65 -3.35
CA GLY A 166 7.95 -6.16 -2.13
C GLY A 166 8.57 -7.54 -2.27
N HIS A 167 8.16 -8.28 -3.31
CA HIS A 167 8.66 -9.61 -3.60
C HIS A 167 9.70 -9.66 -4.73
N ILE A 168 10.22 -8.53 -5.18
CA ILE A 168 11.42 -8.48 -6.04
C ILE A 168 12.60 -9.06 -5.25
N THR A 169 13.34 -9.99 -5.86
CA THR A 169 14.54 -10.58 -5.24
C THR A 169 15.69 -9.58 -5.32
N VAL A 170 16.11 -9.04 -4.19
CA VAL A 170 17.22 -8.07 -4.04
C VAL A 170 18.49 -8.73 -3.49
N ASN A 171 18.38 -9.88 -2.83
CA ASN A 171 19.50 -10.64 -2.34
C ASN A 171 19.36 -12.14 -2.68
N ARG A 172 20.19 -12.63 -3.60
CA ARG A 172 20.17 -14.03 -4.04
C ARG A 172 20.75 -15.02 -3.00
N HIS A 173 21.45 -14.51 -2.00
CA HIS A 173 22.14 -15.31 -0.99
C HIS A 173 21.40 -15.35 0.35
N GLU A 174 20.23 -14.73 0.44
CA GLU A 174 19.38 -14.80 1.63
C GLU A 174 18.88 -16.21 1.85
N THR A 175 19.01 -16.70 3.08
CA THR A 175 18.57 -18.04 3.49
C THR A 175 17.25 -18.02 4.25
N ALA A 176 16.90 -16.90 4.85
CA ALA A 176 15.63 -16.74 5.54
C ALA A 176 14.46 -16.69 4.54
N THR A 177 13.41 -17.43 4.83
CA THR A 177 12.21 -17.49 3.99
C THR A 177 11.36 -16.22 4.17
N CYS A 178 10.96 -15.60 3.07
CA CYS A 178 9.95 -14.56 3.04
C CYS A 178 8.54 -15.16 3.23
N GLY A 179 7.58 -14.37 3.72
CA GLY A 179 6.18 -14.78 3.84
C GLY A 179 5.55 -15.33 2.55
N CYS A 180 6.06 -14.91 1.38
CA CYS A 180 5.63 -15.44 0.08
C CYS A 180 6.26 -16.80 -0.31
N GLY A 181 7.08 -17.41 0.55
CA GLY A 181 7.78 -18.67 0.31
C GLY A 181 9.11 -18.55 -0.45
N LYS A 182 9.47 -17.36 -0.95
CA LYS A 182 10.76 -17.08 -1.62
C LYS A 182 11.82 -16.63 -0.62
N HIS A 183 13.03 -16.38 -1.12
CA HIS A 183 14.16 -15.84 -0.37
C HIS A 183 14.66 -14.55 -0.99
N GLY A 184 15.16 -13.64 -0.15
CA GLY A 184 15.79 -12.39 -0.59
C GLY A 184 14.86 -11.35 -1.19
N CYS A 185 13.59 -11.36 -0.81
CA CYS A 185 12.61 -10.35 -1.23
C CYS A 185 12.93 -8.97 -0.64
N LEU A 186 12.61 -7.91 -1.37
CA LEU A 186 12.75 -6.51 -0.91
C LEU A 186 12.12 -6.28 0.46
N GLU A 187 10.95 -6.87 0.70
CA GLU A 187 10.23 -6.78 1.96
C GLU A 187 11.07 -7.21 3.17
N GLN A 188 11.95 -8.21 3.01
CA GLN A 188 12.82 -8.70 4.09
C GLN A 188 13.88 -7.67 4.54
N TYR A 189 14.08 -6.60 3.76
CA TYR A 189 15.09 -5.56 4.01
C TYR A 189 14.47 -4.19 4.27
N SER A 190 13.44 -3.82 3.49
CA SER A 190 12.94 -2.45 3.45
C SER A 190 11.58 -2.25 4.13
N SER A 191 10.94 -3.31 4.63
CA SER A 191 9.74 -3.17 5.50
C SER A 191 10.14 -2.80 6.93
N ALA A 192 9.18 -2.36 7.74
CA ALA A 192 9.41 -2.11 9.17
C ALA A 192 9.93 -3.36 9.90
N THR A 193 9.40 -4.55 9.58
CA THR A 193 9.88 -5.82 10.14
C THR A 193 11.26 -6.20 9.60
N GLY A 194 11.51 -5.89 8.33
CA GLY A 194 12.81 -6.09 7.68
C GLY A 194 13.91 -5.28 8.34
N VAL A 195 13.70 -3.98 8.53
CA VAL A 195 14.64 -3.07 9.22
C VAL A 195 14.97 -3.58 10.63
N VAL A 196 13.95 -4.00 11.41
CA VAL A 196 14.19 -4.54 12.76
C VAL A 196 15.00 -5.85 12.68
N ARG A 197 14.69 -6.73 11.74
CA ARG A 197 15.41 -7.98 11.53
C ARG A 197 16.89 -7.73 11.17
N CYS A 198 17.13 -6.85 10.22
CA CYS A 198 18.49 -6.52 9.75
C CYS A 198 19.27 -5.81 10.85
N MET A 199 18.66 -4.87 11.58
CA MET A 199 19.29 -4.21 12.73
C MET A 199 19.70 -5.21 13.84
N LYS A 200 18.83 -6.18 14.18
CA LYS A 200 19.17 -7.24 15.15
C LYS A 200 20.38 -8.04 14.70
N LYS A 201 20.40 -8.45 13.43
CA LYS A 201 21.54 -9.15 12.83
C LYS A 201 22.82 -8.31 12.90
N LEU A 202 22.73 -7.03 12.55
CA LEU A 202 23.87 -6.11 12.60
C LEU A 202 24.43 -5.95 14.03
N LEU A 203 23.54 -5.91 15.04
CA LEU A 203 23.95 -5.88 16.45
C LEU A 203 24.68 -7.16 16.87
N ASP A 204 24.23 -8.33 16.43
CA ASP A 204 24.86 -9.61 16.74
C ASP A 204 26.24 -9.73 16.09
N GLU A 205 26.38 -9.30 14.84
CA GLU A 205 27.65 -9.32 14.09
C GLU A 205 28.68 -8.30 14.59
N ASN A 206 28.23 -7.27 15.33
CA ASN A 206 29.09 -6.19 15.85
C ASN A 206 28.96 -6.05 17.38
N SER A 207 29.17 -7.16 18.10
CA SER A 207 28.97 -7.23 19.56
C SER A 207 29.72 -6.17 20.37
N ASP A 208 30.91 -5.79 19.89
CA ASP A 208 31.83 -4.86 20.58
C ASP A 208 31.58 -3.38 20.21
N THR A 209 30.70 -3.12 19.21
CA THR A 209 30.37 -1.75 18.81
C THR A 209 29.23 -1.20 19.67
N PRO A 210 29.42 -0.05 20.32
CA PRO A 210 28.32 0.59 21.07
C PRO A 210 27.14 0.93 20.17
N CYS A 211 25.93 0.67 20.68
CA CYS A 211 24.68 1.03 20.02
C CYS A 211 23.58 1.23 21.05
N THR A 212 22.80 2.28 20.88
CA THR A 212 21.71 2.65 21.78
C THR A 212 20.54 1.65 21.79
N LEU A 213 20.44 0.82 20.76
CA LEU A 213 19.39 -0.21 20.62
C LEU A 213 19.80 -1.56 21.24
N ARG A 214 20.99 -1.67 21.80
CA ARG A 214 21.48 -2.94 22.33
C ARG A 214 20.80 -3.28 23.66
N GLY A 215 20.27 -4.50 23.74
CA GLY A 215 19.65 -5.05 24.97
C GLY A 215 18.23 -4.53 25.26
N ILE A 216 17.62 -3.84 24.31
CA ILE A 216 16.23 -3.39 24.40
C ILE A 216 15.38 -3.94 23.26
N ASP A 217 14.07 -4.01 23.45
CA ASP A 217 13.13 -4.20 22.33
C ASP A 217 12.94 -2.88 21.61
N PHE A 218 12.98 -2.95 20.27
CA PHE A 218 12.85 -1.76 19.43
C PHE A 218 12.02 -2.05 18.17
N ALA A 219 11.38 -1.02 17.65
CA ALA A 219 10.67 -1.00 16.37
C ALA A 219 11.53 -0.29 15.31
N ALA A 220 11.10 -0.33 14.05
CA ALA A 220 11.78 0.37 12.96
C ALA A 220 11.94 1.87 13.24
N LYS A 221 10.92 2.52 13.84
CA LYS A 221 10.99 3.93 14.23
C LYS A 221 12.22 4.22 15.10
N ASP A 222 12.52 3.34 16.06
CA ASP A 222 13.64 3.54 16.99
C ASP A 222 14.98 3.45 16.28
N VAL A 223 15.08 2.61 15.22
CA VAL A 223 16.28 2.53 14.36
C VAL A 223 16.51 3.85 13.64
N PHE A 224 15.48 4.43 13.03
CA PHE A 224 15.60 5.74 12.36
C PHE A 224 15.88 6.89 13.34
N ASP A 225 15.30 6.84 14.54
CA ASP A 225 15.55 7.86 15.58
C ASP A 225 16.99 7.74 16.13
N ALA A 226 17.51 6.54 16.33
CA ALA A 226 18.90 6.30 16.72
C ALA A 226 19.86 6.77 15.64
N ALA A 227 19.59 6.45 14.35
CA ALA A 227 20.39 6.96 13.22
C ALA A 227 20.41 8.49 13.17
N ARG A 228 19.26 9.13 13.35
CA ARG A 228 19.15 10.61 13.42
C ARG A 228 19.96 11.19 14.57
N SER A 229 20.08 10.45 15.67
CA SER A 229 20.84 10.85 16.86
C SER A 229 22.35 10.55 16.76
N GLY A 230 22.82 10.00 15.65
CA GLY A 230 24.22 9.73 15.39
C GLY A 230 24.73 8.35 15.83
N ASP A 231 23.84 7.38 16.12
CA ASP A 231 24.22 6.00 16.37
C ASP A 231 24.77 5.37 15.08
N ALA A 232 26.02 4.93 15.11
CA ALA A 232 26.73 4.49 13.93
C ALA A 232 26.16 3.20 13.31
N LEU A 233 25.74 2.24 14.14
CA LEU A 233 25.15 1.00 13.63
C LEU A 233 23.75 1.23 13.07
N ALA A 234 22.94 2.05 13.74
CA ALA A 234 21.63 2.41 13.22
C ALA A 234 21.74 3.21 11.91
N ALA A 235 22.71 4.12 11.81
CA ALA A 235 22.98 4.86 10.57
C ALA A 235 23.40 3.91 9.42
N ARG A 236 24.22 2.91 9.73
CA ARG A 236 24.62 1.88 8.76
C ARG A 236 23.42 1.06 8.29
N GLU A 237 22.52 0.64 9.20
CA GLU A 237 21.30 -0.10 8.82
C GLU A 237 20.41 0.72 7.90
N VAL A 238 20.23 2.01 8.21
CA VAL A 238 19.43 2.91 7.36
C VAL A 238 20.05 3.07 5.98
N ASP A 239 21.38 3.16 5.90
CA ASP A 239 22.11 3.25 4.64
C ASP A 239 21.95 1.98 3.79
N GLU A 240 22.16 0.79 4.39
CA GLU A 240 21.98 -0.52 3.72
C GLU A 240 20.54 -0.75 3.26
N MET A 241 19.56 -0.36 4.08
CA MET A 241 18.13 -0.41 3.73
C MET A 241 17.79 0.50 2.55
N THR A 242 18.29 1.73 2.57
CA THR A 242 18.01 2.71 1.50
C THR A 242 18.79 2.41 0.22
N ASP A 243 19.96 1.80 0.30
CA ASP A 243 20.69 1.27 -0.86
C ASP A 243 19.90 0.17 -1.55
N THR A 244 19.43 -0.81 -0.77
CA THR A 244 18.60 -1.93 -1.27
C THR A 244 17.31 -1.42 -1.90
N LEU A 245 16.62 -0.48 -1.26
CA LEU A 245 15.40 0.12 -1.79
C LEU A 245 15.68 0.93 -3.05
N GLY A 246 16.74 1.75 -3.06
CA GLY A 246 17.16 2.54 -4.20
C GLY A 246 17.46 1.69 -5.44
N MET A 247 18.15 0.57 -5.25
CA MET A 247 18.41 -0.42 -6.31
C MET A 247 17.11 -1.01 -6.87
N ALA A 248 16.17 -1.37 -5.99
CA ALA A 248 14.87 -1.91 -6.42
C ALA A 248 14.04 -0.87 -7.20
N LEU A 249 13.98 0.38 -6.70
CA LEU A 249 13.29 1.48 -7.40
C LEU A 249 13.92 1.77 -8.77
N ALA A 250 15.25 1.71 -8.88
CA ALA A 250 15.94 1.89 -10.15
C ALA A 250 15.60 0.80 -11.17
N SER A 251 15.45 -0.45 -10.72
CA SER A 251 15.00 -1.56 -11.56
C SER A 251 13.55 -1.37 -12.03
N ILE A 252 12.68 -0.88 -11.15
CA ILE A 252 11.29 -0.54 -11.49
C ILE A 252 11.27 0.63 -12.48
N ALA A 253 12.07 1.68 -12.26
CA ALA A 253 12.17 2.82 -13.16
C ALA A 253 12.59 2.42 -14.58
N ALA A 254 13.57 1.52 -14.70
CA ALA A 254 14.01 0.99 -15.99
C ALA A 254 12.92 0.19 -16.74
N THR A 255 11.90 -0.26 -16.03
CA THR A 255 10.81 -1.10 -16.60
C THR A 255 9.55 -0.28 -16.88
N THR A 256 9.22 0.70 -16.03
CA THR A 256 7.93 1.41 -16.06
C THR A 256 8.05 2.88 -16.43
N ASP A 257 9.27 3.45 -16.37
CA ASP A 257 9.59 4.86 -16.62
C ASP A 257 8.58 5.83 -15.98
N PRO A 258 8.45 5.81 -14.63
CA PRO A 258 7.42 6.59 -13.96
C PRO A 258 7.83 8.07 -13.86
N GLU A 259 6.84 8.96 -13.86
CA GLU A 259 7.04 10.39 -13.60
C GLU A 259 7.40 10.64 -12.12
N MET A 260 7.04 9.72 -11.20
CA MET A 260 7.24 9.89 -9.77
C MET A 260 7.18 8.57 -9.00
N PHE A 261 7.98 8.44 -7.95
CA PHE A 261 7.79 7.46 -6.88
C PHE A 261 7.19 8.11 -5.64
N MET A 262 6.18 7.50 -5.06
CA MET A 262 5.55 7.90 -3.81
C MET A 262 5.86 6.87 -2.73
N ILE A 263 6.41 7.29 -1.61
CA ILE A 263 6.72 6.38 -0.49
C ILE A 263 5.72 6.65 0.63
N GLY A 264 4.89 5.65 0.92
CA GLY A 264 3.91 5.66 1.99
C GLY A 264 4.26 4.69 3.12
N GLY A 265 3.30 4.46 4.03
CA GLY A 265 3.46 3.58 5.18
C GLY A 265 4.19 4.22 6.35
N GLY A 266 4.30 3.45 7.46
CA GLY A 266 4.85 3.96 8.72
C GLY A 266 6.30 4.42 8.63
N VAL A 267 7.12 3.72 7.85
CA VAL A 267 8.56 4.01 7.68
C VAL A 267 8.79 5.36 6.96
N SER A 268 7.88 5.77 6.06
CA SER A 268 8.02 7.05 5.35
C SER A 268 8.05 8.27 6.29
N ARG A 269 7.51 8.12 7.51
CA ARG A 269 7.53 9.17 8.56
C ARG A 269 8.93 9.47 9.11
N ALA A 270 9.94 8.66 8.77
CA ALA A 270 11.32 8.93 9.13
C ALA A 270 11.86 10.23 8.49
N GLY A 271 11.21 10.73 7.43
CA GLY A 271 11.57 12.00 6.80
C GLY A 271 12.94 11.95 6.13
N ASP A 272 13.74 13.01 6.25
CA ASP A 272 15.00 13.15 5.54
C ASP A 272 16.03 12.05 5.87
N VAL A 273 15.93 11.41 7.03
CA VAL A 273 16.79 10.25 7.39
C VAL A 273 16.57 9.08 6.42
N LEU A 274 15.36 8.93 5.90
CA LEU A 274 15.03 7.95 4.86
C LEU A 274 15.26 8.55 3.46
N PHE A 275 14.67 9.72 3.16
CA PHE A 275 14.56 10.21 1.79
C PHE A 275 15.87 10.70 1.20
N THR A 276 16.77 11.26 2.01
CA THR A 276 18.05 11.78 1.51
C THR A 276 18.95 10.66 0.99
N PRO A 277 19.32 9.64 1.80
CA PRO A 277 20.12 8.54 1.29
C PRO A 277 19.42 7.74 0.20
N LEU A 278 18.08 7.53 0.30
CA LEU A 278 17.33 6.82 -0.72
C LEU A 278 17.46 7.45 -2.12
N ARG A 279 17.36 8.78 -2.21
CA ARG A 279 17.50 9.50 -3.49
C ARG A 279 18.91 9.37 -4.06
N GLU A 280 19.95 9.43 -3.21
CA GLU A 280 21.34 9.27 -3.65
C GLU A 280 21.62 7.85 -4.14
N HIS A 281 21.18 6.84 -3.41
CA HIS A 281 21.31 5.43 -3.83
C HIS A 281 20.51 5.15 -5.12
N PHE A 282 19.28 5.65 -5.22
CA PHE A 282 18.50 5.53 -6.45
C PHE A 282 19.24 6.08 -7.66
N LYS A 283 19.83 7.29 -7.56
CA LYS A 283 20.62 7.90 -8.65
C LYS A 283 21.80 7.06 -9.08
N THR A 284 22.42 6.34 -8.14
CA THR A 284 23.56 5.46 -8.40
C THR A 284 23.18 4.31 -9.33
N TYR A 285 22.00 3.72 -9.12
CA TYR A 285 21.53 2.55 -9.88
C TYR A 285 20.66 2.89 -11.08
N ALA A 286 20.00 4.05 -11.07
CA ALA A 286 19.03 4.40 -12.09
C ALA A 286 19.66 4.61 -13.47
N PHE A 287 18.97 4.10 -14.49
CA PHE A 287 19.31 4.39 -15.87
C PHE A 287 19.32 5.91 -16.10
N LYS A 288 20.21 6.39 -16.96
CA LYS A 288 20.51 7.81 -17.08
C LYS A 288 19.28 8.72 -17.23
N SER A 289 18.28 8.32 -18.01
CA SER A 289 17.07 9.12 -18.23
C SER A 289 16.16 9.17 -17.00
N CYS A 290 16.22 8.17 -16.11
CA CYS A 290 15.37 8.06 -14.92
C CYS A 290 16.00 8.62 -13.64
N ARG A 291 17.27 9.09 -13.68
CA ARG A 291 18.01 9.48 -12.47
C ARG A 291 17.37 10.61 -11.68
N GLU A 292 16.65 11.47 -12.34
CA GLU A 292 16.00 12.63 -11.72
C GLU A 292 14.52 12.39 -11.44
N THR A 293 14.02 11.15 -11.60
CA THR A 293 12.64 10.81 -11.21
C THR A 293 12.43 11.13 -9.73
N PRO A 294 11.46 12.00 -9.39
CA PRO A 294 11.21 12.40 -8.02
C PRO A 294 10.81 11.22 -7.13
N ILE A 295 11.37 11.17 -5.92
CA ILE A 295 10.95 10.26 -4.84
C ILE A 295 10.42 11.12 -3.70
N VAL A 296 9.12 11.04 -3.43
CA VAL A 296 8.40 11.90 -2.49
C VAL A 296 7.62 11.10 -1.46
N ALA A 297 7.27 11.71 -0.34
CA ALA A 297 6.32 11.10 0.59
C ALA A 297 4.89 11.12 0.03
N ALA A 298 4.15 10.04 0.21
CA ALA A 298 2.71 10.00 -0.01
C ALA A 298 1.99 10.98 0.94
N THR A 299 0.92 11.62 0.48
CA THR A 299 0.27 12.73 1.22
C THR A 299 -1.11 12.39 1.78
N LEU A 300 -1.83 11.44 1.20
CA LEU A 300 -3.15 11.02 1.69
C LEU A 300 -3.08 10.14 2.94
N GLY A 301 -1.92 9.59 3.25
CA GLY A 301 -1.71 8.76 4.43
C GLY A 301 -2.68 7.57 4.47
N ASN A 302 -3.35 7.40 5.61
CA ASN A 302 -4.29 6.29 5.80
C ASN A 302 -5.62 6.45 5.05
N ASP A 303 -5.83 7.53 4.31
CA ASP A 303 -7.04 7.75 3.51
C ASP A 303 -6.82 7.41 2.02
N ALA A 304 -5.57 7.14 1.62
CA ALA A 304 -5.22 6.83 0.24
C ALA A 304 -6.10 5.70 -0.35
N GLY A 305 -6.36 4.65 0.44
CA GLY A 305 -7.20 3.51 0.06
C GLY A 305 -8.63 3.91 -0.30
N ILE A 306 -9.30 4.72 0.53
CA ILE A 306 -10.69 5.15 0.24
C ILE A 306 -10.76 6.13 -0.94
N TYR A 307 -9.78 7.03 -1.11
CA TYR A 307 -9.69 7.90 -2.28
C TYR A 307 -9.50 7.10 -3.57
N GLY A 308 -8.59 6.15 -3.56
CA GLY A 308 -8.31 5.32 -4.72
C GLY A 308 -9.44 4.36 -5.06
N SER A 309 -10.15 3.83 -4.06
CA SER A 309 -11.35 3.03 -4.26
C SER A 309 -12.45 3.83 -4.98
N VAL A 310 -12.64 5.10 -4.59
CA VAL A 310 -13.56 5.99 -5.33
C VAL A 310 -13.04 6.26 -6.75
N ARG A 311 -11.74 6.50 -6.92
CA ARG A 311 -11.15 6.72 -8.24
C ARG A 311 -11.36 5.53 -9.18
N LEU A 312 -11.28 4.32 -8.65
CA LEU A 312 -11.55 3.09 -9.40
C LEU A 312 -12.99 3.08 -9.98
N ILE A 313 -13.98 3.57 -9.21
CA ILE A 313 -15.39 3.53 -9.61
C ILE A 313 -15.80 4.68 -10.51
N VAL A 314 -15.25 5.88 -10.30
CA VAL A 314 -15.58 7.07 -11.12
C VAL A 314 -14.84 7.10 -12.44
N GLY A 315 -13.74 6.35 -12.57
CA GLY A 315 -12.96 6.29 -13.80
C GLY A 315 -12.12 7.56 -14.07
N GLU A 316 -11.62 7.69 -15.29
CA GLU A 316 -10.87 8.88 -15.75
C GLU A 316 -11.79 10.07 -16.05
#